data_0036a6e369863989782e3df37913d8cb
#
_entry.id   0036a6e369863989782e3df37913d8cb
#
_cell.length_a   1.000
_cell.length_b   1.000
_cell.length_c   1.000
_cell.angle_alpha   90.00
_cell.angle_beta   90.00
_cell.angle_gamma   90.00
#
_symmetry.space_group_name_H-M   'P 1'
#
loop_
_entity.id
_entity.type
_entity.pdbx_description
1 polymer ?
#
loop_
_entity_poly.entity_id
_entity_poly.type
_entity_poly.pdbx_seq_one_letter_code
_entity_poly.pdbx_strand_id
1 'polypeptide(L)'
;MNADPSTRGRGREAGWGGASGAGPAHRRVAEVRPDSRAQPAPQVVLVGRAMATFRMALIQLQISSIKSDNVTRACSFIREAATQGAKIVSLPECFNSPYGTKYFPEYAEKIPGESTQKLSEVAKECSIYLIGGSIPEEDAGKLYNTCAVFGPDGTLLAKYRKIHLFDIDVPGKITFQESETLSAGDSFSTFDTPYCRVGLGICYDMRFAELAQIYAQRGCQLLVYPGAFNLTTGPAHWELLQRSRAVDNQVYVATASPARDDKASYVAWGHSTVVNPWGEVLAKAGTEEAIVYSDIDLKKLAEIRQQIPVFRQKRSDLYAVEMKKP
;
A
#
# COMPACT_ATOMS: atom_id res chain seq x y z
N MET A 1 22.80 -32.54 52.64
CA MET A 1 23.28 -33.92 52.45
C MET A 1 23.64 -33.99 50.99
N ASN A 2 24.87 -33.67 50.60
CA ASN A 2 25.98 -34.58 50.33
C ASN A 2 25.58 -35.62 49.26
N ALA A 3 26.22 -35.86 48.15
CA ALA A 3 27.60 -35.62 47.72
C ALA A 3 27.72 -35.80 46.18
N ASP A 4 28.68 -35.15 45.59
CA ASP A 4 29.52 -35.43 44.43
C ASP A 4 30.41 -36.69 44.66
N PRO A 5 31.36 -37.15 43.80
CA PRO A 5 31.62 -36.99 42.35
C PRO A 5 32.13 -38.27 41.62
N SER A 6 32.51 -38.07 40.34
CA SER A 6 33.60 -38.69 39.57
C SER A 6 33.64 -40.20 39.23
N THR A 7 33.92 -40.50 37.96
CA THR A 7 35.10 -41.31 37.57
C THR A 7 35.53 -41.08 36.13
N ARG A 8 36.85 -41.03 35.98
CA ARG A 8 37.70 -40.91 34.78
C ARG A 8 37.75 -42.24 33.99
N GLY A 9 38.05 -42.15 32.72
CA GLY A 9 38.54 -43.26 31.90
C GLY A 9 39.14 -42.80 30.57
N ARG A 10 40.45 -42.53 30.56
CA ARG A 10 41.53 -42.81 29.59
C ARG A 10 41.06 -43.58 28.34
N GLY A 11 41.32 -43.23 27.11
CA GLY A 11 42.60 -42.96 26.48
C GLY A 11 42.94 -44.11 25.54
N ARG A 12 43.04 -43.89 24.24
CA ARG A 12 43.90 -44.67 23.34
C ARG A 12 44.29 -43.84 22.13
N GLU A 13 45.57 -43.58 22.01
CA GLU A 13 46.28 -43.17 20.83
C GLU A 13 46.49 -44.37 19.88
N ALA A 14 46.42 -44.18 18.59
CA ALA A 14 47.10 -44.93 17.55
C ALA A 14 46.92 -44.08 16.29
N GLY A 15 47.85 -43.68 15.49
CA GLY A 15 49.08 -44.23 15.07
C GLY A 15 49.28 -43.70 13.66
N TRP A 16 50.34 -42.97 13.39
CA TRP A 16 50.72 -42.36 12.13
C TRP A 16 51.11 -43.43 11.07
N GLY A 17 50.47 -43.34 9.87
CA GLY A 17 50.92 -44.02 8.67
C GLY A 17 50.96 -43.07 7.54
N GLY A 18 52.16 -42.67 7.11
CA GLY A 18 52.41 -41.80 5.99
C GLY A 18 52.27 -42.52 4.64
N ALA A 19 51.74 -41.83 3.65
CA ALA A 19 51.95 -42.14 2.25
C ALA A 19 51.95 -40.85 1.43
N SER A 20 53.00 -40.78 0.62
CA SER A 20 53.50 -39.76 -0.27
C SER A 20 52.58 -39.31 -1.40
N GLY A 21 52.58 -38.00 -1.65
CA GLY A 21 52.78 -37.44 -2.97
C GLY A 21 51.65 -37.48 -3.99
N ALA A 22 50.86 -36.39 -4.10
CA ALA A 22 50.36 -35.89 -5.38
C ALA A 22 50.12 -34.38 -5.25
N GLY A 23 50.78 -33.57 -6.09
CA GLY A 23 50.67 -32.12 -6.07
C GLY A 23 49.27 -31.59 -6.43
N PRO A 24 48.94 -30.34 -6.05
CA PRO A 24 47.63 -29.78 -6.28
C PRO A 24 47.43 -29.44 -7.76
N ALA A 25 46.40 -30.07 -8.35
CA ALA A 25 45.88 -29.67 -9.65
C ALA A 25 45.22 -28.29 -9.49
N HIS A 26 45.78 -27.27 -10.11
CA HIS A 26 45.14 -25.96 -10.29
C HIS A 26 43.81 -26.12 -11.04
N ARG A 27 42.67 -26.14 -10.33
CA ARG A 27 41.37 -25.89 -10.92
C ARG A 27 41.37 -24.44 -11.39
N ARG A 28 41.34 -24.24 -12.69
CA ARG A 28 41.03 -22.94 -13.30
C ARG A 28 39.62 -22.55 -12.85
N VAL A 29 39.51 -21.47 -12.07
CA VAL A 29 38.27 -20.79 -11.82
C VAL A 29 37.83 -20.23 -13.17
N ALA A 30 36.69 -20.70 -13.69
CA ALA A 30 36.09 -20.13 -14.87
C ALA A 30 35.71 -18.67 -14.58
N GLU A 31 36.30 -17.74 -15.31
CA GLU A 31 35.89 -16.35 -15.34
C GLU A 31 34.43 -16.29 -15.82
N VAL A 32 33.52 -16.01 -14.93
CA VAL A 32 32.14 -15.66 -15.27
C VAL A 32 32.20 -14.27 -15.90
N ARG A 33 32.09 -14.22 -17.22
CA ARG A 33 31.90 -12.95 -17.93
C ARG A 33 30.60 -12.30 -17.45
N PRO A 34 30.56 -11.00 -17.11
CA PRO A 34 29.35 -10.33 -16.75
C PRO A 34 28.36 -10.36 -17.93
N ASP A 35 27.15 -10.83 -17.68
CA ASP A 35 26.06 -10.85 -18.66
C ASP A 35 25.72 -9.42 -19.05
N SER A 36 25.93 -9.09 -20.33
CA SER A 36 25.72 -7.76 -20.91
C SER A 36 24.26 -7.38 -21.08
N ARG A 37 23.32 -8.05 -20.40
CA ARG A 37 21.88 -7.81 -20.46
C ARG A 37 21.30 -7.13 -19.23
N ALA A 38 22.10 -6.53 -18.38
CA ALA A 38 21.58 -5.65 -17.35
C ALA A 38 20.99 -4.41 -18.04
N GLN A 39 19.66 -4.39 -18.18
CA GLN A 39 18.96 -3.18 -18.62
C GLN A 39 19.26 -2.07 -17.61
N PRO A 40 19.67 -0.88 -18.06
CA PRO A 40 19.89 0.23 -17.16
C PRO A 40 18.58 0.55 -16.46
N ALA A 41 18.63 0.75 -15.13
CA ALA A 41 17.51 1.23 -14.35
C ALA A 41 16.87 2.44 -15.07
N PRO A 42 15.54 2.53 -15.14
CA PRO A 42 14.88 3.61 -15.85
C PRO A 42 15.37 4.94 -15.30
N GLN A 43 16.09 5.68 -16.12
CA GLN A 43 16.45 7.06 -15.82
C GLN A 43 15.14 7.82 -15.68
N VAL A 44 14.94 8.39 -14.51
CA VAL A 44 13.87 9.38 -14.27
C VAL A 44 14.18 10.55 -15.21
N VAL A 45 13.54 10.55 -16.37
CA VAL A 45 13.54 11.70 -17.27
C VAL A 45 12.77 12.78 -16.55
N LEU A 46 13.46 13.76 -16.01
CA LEU A 46 12.89 15.03 -15.54
C LEU A 46 12.36 15.79 -16.76
N VAL A 47 11.17 15.43 -17.21
CA VAL A 47 10.43 16.20 -18.22
C VAL A 47 9.76 17.36 -17.50
N GLY A 48 10.27 18.56 -17.76
CA GLY A 48 9.62 19.84 -17.48
C GLY A 48 9.39 20.12 -15.98
N ARG A 49 9.70 21.32 -15.49
CA ARG A 49 9.50 21.82 -14.12
C ARG A 49 8.21 21.27 -13.46
N ALA A 50 8.25 20.02 -12.98
CA ALA A 50 7.22 19.51 -12.10
C ALA A 50 7.19 20.39 -10.85
N MET A 51 6.00 20.81 -10.43
CA MET A 51 5.87 21.54 -9.17
C MET A 51 6.45 20.64 -8.07
N ALA A 52 7.47 21.12 -7.38
CA ALA A 52 8.19 20.33 -6.38
C ALA A 52 7.30 19.93 -5.20
N THR A 53 6.17 20.63 -5.03
CA THR A 53 5.22 20.44 -3.93
C THR A 53 3.79 20.56 -4.43
N PHE A 54 2.90 19.68 -3.94
CA PHE A 54 1.46 19.75 -4.21
C PHE A 54 0.67 19.33 -2.96
N ARG A 55 -0.55 19.86 -2.83
CA ARG A 55 -1.45 19.51 -1.72
C ARG A 55 -2.23 18.24 -2.03
N MET A 56 -2.26 17.33 -1.08
CA MET A 56 -3.11 16.14 -1.06
C MET A 56 -4.15 16.26 0.06
N ALA A 57 -5.34 15.68 -0.16
CA ALA A 57 -6.37 15.56 0.86
C ALA A 57 -6.85 14.11 1.00
N LEU A 58 -7.05 13.67 2.24
CA LEU A 58 -7.68 12.42 2.59
C LEU A 58 -9.01 12.72 3.26
N ILE A 59 -10.06 12.11 2.75
CA ILE A 59 -11.42 12.29 3.30
C ILE A 59 -11.71 11.12 4.25
N GLN A 60 -11.82 11.42 5.53
CA GLN A 60 -12.32 10.50 6.56
C GLN A 60 -13.82 10.67 6.67
N LEU A 61 -14.55 9.85 5.93
CA LEU A 61 -16.00 9.97 5.77
C LEU A 61 -16.73 9.08 6.76
N GLN A 62 -17.78 9.63 7.39
CA GLN A 62 -18.78 8.83 8.13
C GLN A 62 -19.62 8.03 7.12
N ILE A 63 -19.67 6.70 7.27
CA ILE A 63 -20.42 5.82 6.38
C ILE A 63 -21.76 5.46 7.02
N SER A 64 -22.84 5.71 6.28
CA SER A 64 -24.20 5.30 6.66
C SER A 64 -24.67 4.11 5.83
N SER A 65 -25.84 3.56 6.17
CA SER A 65 -26.52 2.53 5.37
C SER A 65 -27.19 3.08 4.11
N ILE A 66 -27.18 4.40 3.88
CA ILE A 66 -27.81 5.02 2.71
C ILE A 66 -26.73 5.37 1.70
N LYS A 67 -26.62 4.56 0.63
CA LYS A 67 -25.62 4.72 -0.42
C LYS A 67 -25.60 6.13 -1.02
N SER A 68 -26.77 6.66 -1.38
CA SER A 68 -26.88 7.99 -1.99
C SER A 68 -26.37 9.11 -1.08
N ASP A 69 -26.58 9.00 0.24
CA ASP A 69 -26.06 9.95 1.21
C ASP A 69 -24.55 9.89 1.31
N ASN A 70 -23.97 8.68 1.35
CA ASN A 70 -22.54 8.49 1.36
C ASN A 70 -21.88 9.12 0.13
N VAL A 71 -22.45 8.88 -1.06
CA VAL A 71 -21.94 9.43 -2.32
C VAL A 71 -22.09 10.97 -2.36
N THR A 72 -23.24 11.50 -1.94
CA THR A 72 -23.48 12.94 -1.91
C THR A 72 -22.52 13.66 -0.97
N ARG A 73 -22.32 13.12 0.23
CA ARG A 73 -21.40 13.69 1.23
C ARG A 73 -19.95 13.58 0.77
N ALA A 74 -19.56 12.44 0.18
CA ALA A 74 -18.23 12.28 -0.42
C ALA A 74 -17.98 13.38 -1.48
N CYS A 75 -18.92 13.62 -2.40
CA CYS A 75 -18.79 14.68 -3.40
C CYS A 75 -18.69 16.08 -2.76
N SER A 76 -19.43 16.34 -1.66
CA SER A 76 -19.32 17.62 -0.94
C SER A 76 -17.92 17.82 -0.35
N PHE A 77 -17.37 16.81 0.34
CA PHE A 77 -16.02 16.87 0.90
C PHE A 77 -14.92 16.99 -0.19
N ILE A 78 -15.12 16.35 -1.35
CA ILE A 78 -14.21 16.48 -2.49
C ILE A 78 -14.17 17.94 -2.97
N ARG A 79 -15.33 18.59 -3.12
CA ARG A 79 -15.41 20.02 -3.49
C ARG A 79 -14.71 20.91 -2.46
N GLU A 80 -14.96 20.67 -1.19
CA GLU A 80 -14.27 21.37 -0.11
C GLU A 80 -12.75 21.19 -0.18
N ALA A 81 -12.28 19.95 -0.34
CA ALA A 81 -10.86 19.67 -0.48
C ALA A 81 -10.22 20.41 -1.67
N ALA A 82 -10.94 20.45 -2.80
CA ALA A 82 -10.49 21.17 -4.00
C ALA A 82 -10.39 22.68 -3.76
N THR A 83 -11.37 23.29 -3.06
CA THR A 83 -11.33 24.73 -2.72
C THR A 83 -10.13 25.08 -1.83
N GLN A 84 -9.66 24.12 -1.02
CA GLN A 84 -8.45 24.26 -0.21
C GLN A 84 -7.16 23.93 -0.99
N GLY A 85 -7.24 23.79 -2.30
CA GLY A 85 -6.11 23.64 -3.20
C GLY A 85 -5.58 22.22 -3.35
N ALA A 86 -6.30 21.20 -2.87
CA ALA A 86 -5.91 19.81 -3.08
C ALA A 86 -5.88 19.48 -4.58
N LYS A 87 -4.81 18.80 -5.00
CA LYS A 87 -4.61 18.33 -6.38
C LYS A 87 -4.86 16.84 -6.53
N ILE A 88 -4.64 16.09 -5.45
CA ILE A 88 -4.96 14.66 -5.34
C ILE A 88 -5.84 14.48 -4.11
N VAL A 89 -6.98 13.83 -4.27
CA VAL A 89 -7.93 13.56 -3.17
C VAL A 89 -8.18 12.06 -3.10
N SER A 90 -8.26 11.49 -1.90
CA SER A 90 -8.61 10.09 -1.68
C SER A 90 -9.78 9.92 -0.75
N LEU A 91 -10.72 9.06 -1.14
CA LEU A 91 -11.81 8.55 -0.31
C LEU A 91 -11.38 7.28 0.43
N PRO A 92 -12.12 6.84 1.49
CA PRO A 92 -11.81 5.62 2.22
C PRO A 92 -12.30 4.34 1.53
N GLU A 93 -11.93 3.19 2.09
CA GLU A 93 -12.39 1.86 1.67
C GLU A 93 -13.90 1.72 1.87
N CYS A 94 -14.59 1.12 0.87
CA CYS A 94 -16.05 0.88 0.87
C CYS A 94 -16.86 2.13 1.25
N PHE A 95 -16.52 3.29 0.68
CA PHE A 95 -17.11 4.58 1.08
C PHE A 95 -18.62 4.68 0.81
N ASN A 96 -19.14 3.87 -0.11
CA ASN A 96 -20.58 3.86 -0.48
C ASN A 96 -21.42 2.81 0.27
N SER A 97 -20.79 2.02 1.15
CA SER A 97 -21.38 0.83 1.78
C SER A 97 -20.90 0.65 3.21
N PRO A 98 -21.74 0.19 4.14
CA PRO A 98 -21.23 -0.38 5.38
C PRO A 98 -20.25 -1.51 5.08
N TYR A 99 -19.23 -1.64 5.94
CA TYR A 99 -18.19 -2.66 5.75
C TYR A 99 -18.64 -4.01 6.33
N GLY A 100 -18.69 -5.04 5.48
CA GLY A 100 -19.05 -6.38 5.92
C GLY A 100 -19.57 -7.27 4.80
N THR A 101 -19.31 -8.57 4.90
CA THR A 101 -19.64 -9.58 3.88
C THR A 101 -21.13 -9.61 3.54
N LYS A 102 -22.00 -9.39 4.53
CA LYS A 102 -23.46 -9.32 4.32
C LYS A 102 -23.93 -8.11 3.50
N TYR A 103 -23.12 -7.03 3.43
CA TYR A 103 -23.49 -5.81 2.71
C TYR A 103 -22.95 -5.78 1.29
N PHE A 104 -21.80 -6.38 1.05
CA PHE A 104 -21.14 -6.29 -0.26
C PHE A 104 -22.05 -6.67 -1.44
N PRO A 105 -22.84 -7.76 -1.40
CA PRO A 105 -23.75 -8.09 -2.52
C PRO A 105 -24.83 -7.06 -2.76
N GLU A 106 -25.38 -6.46 -1.69
CA GLU A 106 -26.47 -5.48 -1.76
C GLU A 106 -26.01 -4.14 -2.35
N TYR A 107 -24.79 -3.72 -2.00
CA TYR A 107 -24.24 -2.42 -2.39
C TYR A 107 -23.40 -2.48 -3.67
N ALA A 108 -23.16 -3.65 -4.19
CA ALA A 108 -22.30 -3.82 -5.37
C ALA A 108 -22.84 -3.08 -6.60
N GLU A 109 -21.93 -2.53 -7.35
CA GLU A 109 -22.18 -1.82 -8.60
C GLU A 109 -21.23 -2.29 -9.70
N LYS A 110 -21.64 -2.20 -10.96
CA LYS A 110 -20.70 -2.26 -12.08
C LYS A 110 -19.84 -1.00 -12.12
N ILE A 111 -18.67 -1.09 -12.72
CA ILE A 111 -17.83 0.08 -12.99
C ILE A 111 -17.71 0.22 -14.53
N PRO A 112 -18.25 1.29 -15.14
CA PRO A 112 -18.93 2.43 -14.51
C PRO A 112 -20.32 2.09 -13.95
N GLY A 113 -20.67 2.74 -12.84
CA GLY A 113 -21.95 2.64 -12.15
C GLY A 113 -22.29 3.96 -11.47
N GLU A 114 -23.37 4.00 -10.69
CA GLU A 114 -23.89 5.24 -10.10
C GLU A 114 -22.84 5.97 -9.26
N SER A 115 -22.20 5.29 -8.30
CA SER A 115 -21.18 5.90 -7.45
C SER A 115 -19.98 6.41 -8.26
N THR A 116 -19.48 5.61 -9.19
CA THR A 116 -18.29 5.96 -9.98
C THR A 116 -18.57 7.06 -11.01
N GLN A 117 -19.78 7.16 -11.54
CA GLN A 117 -20.19 8.28 -12.41
C GLN A 117 -20.18 9.60 -11.64
N LYS A 118 -20.73 9.63 -10.42
CA LYS A 118 -20.69 10.81 -9.56
C LYS A 118 -19.26 11.22 -9.19
N LEU A 119 -18.38 10.25 -8.94
CA LEU A 119 -16.97 10.52 -8.70
C LEU A 119 -16.26 11.10 -9.94
N SER A 120 -16.55 10.58 -11.14
CA SER A 120 -16.04 11.12 -12.39
C SER A 120 -16.50 12.57 -12.62
N GLU A 121 -17.81 12.83 -12.41
CA GLU A 121 -18.38 14.17 -12.52
C GLU A 121 -17.71 15.19 -11.59
N VAL A 122 -17.55 14.86 -10.29
CA VAL A 122 -16.95 15.76 -9.32
C VAL A 122 -15.45 15.94 -9.53
N ALA A 123 -14.73 14.89 -9.96
CA ALA A 123 -13.32 15.01 -10.32
C ALA A 123 -13.10 16.02 -11.46
N LYS A 124 -13.95 15.95 -12.49
CA LYS A 124 -13.98 16.90 -13.62
C LYS A 124 -14.37 18.30 -13.16
N GLU A 125 -15.45 18.43 -12.39
CA GLU A 125 -15.91 19.71 -11.84
C GLU A 125 -14.80 20.43 -11.08
N CYS A 126 -14.07 19.70 -10.23
CA CYS A 126 -13.02 20.23 -9.39
C CYS A 126 -11.65 20.29 -10.07
N SER A 127 -11.49 19.71 -11.26
CA SER A 127 -10.20 19.60 -11.98
C SER A 127 -9.07 18.98 -11.11
N ILE A 128 -9.38 17.87 -10.44
CA ILE A 128 -8.47 17.15 -9.53
C ILE A 128 -8.25 15.70 -9.97
N TYR A 129 -7.19 15.09 -9.47
CA TYR A 129 -7.01 13.63 -9.47
C TYR A 129 -7.75 13.05 -8.27
N LEU A 130 -8.72 12.17 -8.52
CA LEU A 130 -9.54 11.56 -7.48
C LEU A 130 -9.29 10.07 -7.39
N ILE A 131 -8.74 9.64 -6.26
CA ILE A 131 -8.68 8.22 -5.86
C ILE A 131 -10.00 7.94 -5.14
N GLY A 132 -10.90 7.24 -5.82
CA GLY A 132 -12.31 7.09 -5.44
C GLY A 132 -12.55 6.16 -4.23
N GLY A 133 -11.55 6.00 -3.35
CA GLY A 133 -11.65 5.04 -2.26
C GLY A 133 -11.80 3.62 -2.79
N SER A 134 -12.76 2.88 -2.25
CA SER A 134 -13.21 1.66 -2.93
C SER A 134 -14.70 1.44 -2.77
N ILE A 135 -15.24 0.57 -3.61
CA ILE A 135 -16.64 0.12 -3.57
C ILE A 135 -16.70 -1.39 -3.82
N PRO A 136 -17.75 -2.08 -3.37
CA PRO A 136 -18.08 -3.41 -3.88
C PRO A 136 -18.39 -3.29 -5.39
N GLU A 137 -17.60 -3.97 -6.24
CA GLU A 137 -17.80 -4.04 -7.69
C GLU A 137 -18.44 -5.38 -8.05
N GLU A 138 -19.47 -5.38 -8.90
CA GLU A 138 -19.96 -6.59 -9.56
C GLU A 138 -19.40 -6.62 -10.98
N ASP A 139 -18.71 -7.73 -11.34
CA ASP A 139 -18.23 -7.97 -12.69
C ASP A 139 -18.27 -9.46 -13.02
N ALA A 140 -18.97 -9.80 -14.11
CA ALA A 140 -19.11 -11.17 -14.61
C ALA A 140 -19.54 -12.19 -13.54
N GLY A 141 -20.47 -11.81 -12.65
CA GLY A 141 -21.02 -12.66 -11.61
C GLY A 141 -20.10 -12.85 -10.39
N LYS A 142 -19.03 -12.04 -10.30
CA LYS A 142 -18.12 -12.00 -9.15
C LYS A 142 -18.17 -10.64 -8.48
N LEU A 143 -17.86 -10.62 -7.20
CA LEU A 143 -17.74 -9.38 -6.44
C LEU A 143 -16.27 -9.10 -6.12
N TYR A 144 -15.90 -7.82 -6.14
CA TYR A 144 -14.55 -7.35 -5.84
C TYR A 144 -14.61 -6.10 -4.96
N ASN A 145 -13.56 -5.86 -4.20
CA ASN A 145 -13.33 -4.59 -3.52
C ASN A 145 -12.44 -3.74 -4.45
N THR A 146 -13.02 -2.68 -5.06
CA THR A 146 -12.41 -2.01 -6.20
C THR A 146 -12.28 -0.51 -6.02
N CYS A 147 -11.07 -0.01 -6.24
CA CYS A 147 -10.75 1.41 -6.31
C CYS A 147 -10.72 1.88 -7.77
N ALA A 148 -11.51 2.89 -8.08
CA ALA A 148 -11.49 3.60 -9.37
C ALA A 148 -10.80 4.95 -9.20
N VAL A 149 -9.94 5.34 -10.15
CA VAL A 149 -9.22 6.62 -10.13
C VAL A 149 -9.63 7.46 -11.33
N PHE A 150 -9.95 8.71 -11.09
CA PHE A 150 -10.40 9.66 -12.09
C PHE A 150 -9.41 10.82 -12.28
N GLY A 151 -9.21 11.21 -13.52
CA GLY A 151 -8.42 12.39 -13.90
C GLY A 151 -9.22 13.69 -13.78
N PRO A 152 -8.53 14.84 -13.96
CA PRO A 152 -9.14 16.18 -13.89
C PRO A 152 -10.20 16.45 -14.97
N ASP A 153 -10.27 15.62 -15.98
CA ASP A 153 -11.27 15.63 -17.05
C ASP A 153 -12.43 14.65 -16.82
N GLY A 154 -12.38 13.89 -15.70
CA GLY A 154 -13.34 12.85 -15.35
C GLY A 154 -13.04 11.50 -15.98
N THR A 155 -11.97 11.33 -16.75
CA THR A 155 -11.61 10.03 -17.33
C THR A 155 -11.19 9.03 -16.27
N LEU A 156 -11.54 7.75 -16.44
CA LEU A 156 -11.07 6.65 -15.60
C LEU A 156 -9.61 6.35 -15.95
N LEU A 157 -8.69 6.70 -15.07
CA LEU A 157 -7.24 6.50 -15.25
C LEU A 157 -6.76 5.12 -14.83
N ALA A 158 -7.35 4.57 -13.78
CA ALA A 158 -6.98 3.27 -13.22
C ALA A 158 -8.18 2.63 -12.53
N LYS A 159 -8.19 1.29 -12.53
CA LYS A 159 -9.09 0.44 -11.74
C LYS A 159 -8.25 -0.60 -11.03
N TYR A 160 -8.33 -0.64 -9.71
CA TYR A 160 -7.58 -1.56 -8.87
C TYR A 160 -8.52 -2.41 -8.04
N ARG A 161 -8.48 -3.73 -8.20
CA ARG A 161 -9.16 -4.71 -7.36
C ARG A 161 -8.22 -5.18 -6.25
N LYS A 162 -8.66 -5.13 -5.02
CA LYS A 162 -7.90 -5.59 -3.85
C LYS A 162 -7.35 -7.00 -4.08
N ILE A 163 -6.03 -7.16 -4.06
CA ILE A 163 -5.38 -8.43 -4.36
C ILE A 163 -5.22 -9.32 -3.13
N HIS A 164 -5.15 -8.76 -1.93
CA HIS A 164 -5.09 -9.49 -0.68
C HIS A 164 -6.38 -9.28 0.10
N LEU A 165 -7.21 -10.32 0.16
CA LEU A 165 -8.47 -10.28 0.89
C LEU A 165 -8.24 -10.34 2.40
N PHE A 166 -9.10 -9.66 3.14
CA PHE A 166 -9.02 -9.54 4.59
C PHE A 166 -9.65 -10.76 5.25
N ASP A 167 -8.86 -11.83 5.37
CA ASP A 167 -9.22 -13.06 6.07
C ASP A 167 -8.35 -13.15 7.32
N ILE A 168 -8.96 -12.96 8.49
CA ILE A 168 -8.27 -13.05 9.78
C ILE A 168 -9.10 -13.80 10.81
N ASP A 169 -8.40 -14.45 11.70
CA ASP A 169 -8.95 -15.02 12.93
C ASP A 169 -8.02 -14.68 14.10
N VAL A 170 -8.50 -13.78 14.96
CA VAL A 170 -7.81 -13.39 16.20
C VAL A 170 -8.66 -13.86 17.37
N PRO A 171 -8.32 -14.97 18.02
CA PRO A 171 -9.16 -15.59 19.04
C PRO A 171 -9.61 -14.63 20.12
N GLY A 172 -10.92 -14.59 20.42
CA GLY A 172 -11.52 -13.73 21.42
C GLY A 172 -11.60 -12.24 21.06
N LYS A 173 -11.22 -11.86 19.81
CA LYS A 173 -11.23 -10.46 19.34
C LYS A 173 -12.02 -10.28 18.05
N ILE A 174 -11.54 -10.81 16.93
CA ILE A 174 -12.18 -10.62 15.64
C ILE A 174 -11.90 -11.82 14.73
N THR A 175 -12.95 -12.33 14.11
CA THR A 175 -12.89 -13.23 12.96
C THR A 175 -13.58 -12.52 11.80
N PHE A 176 -12.92 -12.44 10.65
CA PHE A 176 -13.47 -11.83 9.44
C PHE A 176 -12.92 -12.57 8.22
N GLN A 177 -13.80 -12.90 7.27
CA GLN A 177 -13.42 -13.63 6.07
C GLN A 177 -14.03 -12.94 4.83
N GLU A 178 -13.28 -11.99 4.27
CA GLU A 178 -13.71 -11.22 3.10
C GLU A 178 -13.90 -12.11 1.86
N SER A 179 -13.10 -13.21 1.78
CA SER A 179 -13.18 -14.21 0.71
C SER A 179 -14.49 -15.02 0.66
N GLU A 180 -15.34 -14.94 1.69
CA GLU A 180 -16.70 -15.55 1.63
C GLU A 180 -17.57 -14.92 0.53
N THR A 181 -17.33 -13.64 0.21
CA THR A 181 -18.15 -12.90 -0.74
C THR A 181 -17.35 -12.25 -1.87
N LEU A 182 -16.10 -11.89 -1.63
CA LEU A 182 -15.29 -11.17 -2.61
C LEU A 182 -14.24 -12.06 -3.26
N SER A 183 -13.94 -11.77 -4.50
CA SER A 183 -12.84 -12.36 -5.26
C SER A 183 -11.62 -11.43 -5.21
N ALA A 184 -10.43 -12.01 -5.15
CA ALA A 184 -9.18 -11.27 -5.21
C ALA A 184 -8.95 -10.70 -6.63
N GLY A 185 -8.35 -9.50 -6.69
CA GLY A 185 -7.78 -8.97 -7.93
C GLY A 185 -6.51 -9.72 -8.33
N ASP A 186 -6.03 -9.48 -9.54
CA ASP A 186 -4.92 -10.20 -10.15
C ASP A 186 -3.85 -9.30 -10.77
N SER A 187 -3.96 -8.00 -10.57
CA SER A 187 -3.08 -7.01 -11.21
C SER A 187 -2.72 -5.85 -10.31
N PHE A 188 -1.52 -5.32 -10.50
CA PHE A 188 -1.05 -4.08 -9.87
C PHE A 188 -1.56 -2.88 -10.65
N SER A 189 -1.82 -1.76 -9.96
CA SER A 189 -2.25 -0.53 -10.62
C SER A 189 -1.41 0.66 -10.18
N THR A 190 -0.91 1.39 -11.17
CA THR A 190 -0.27 2.69 -11.00
C THR A 190 -0.88 3.68 -11.97
N PHE A 191 -0.84 4.96 -11.61
CA PHE A 191 -1.19 6.03 -12.54
C PHE A 191 -0.24 7.20 -12.41
N ASP A 192 -0.07 7.92 -13.49
CA ASP A 192 0.78 9.10 -13.56
C ASP A 192 -0.03 10.38 -13.40
N THR A 193 0.53 11.33 -12.70
CA THR A 193 0.05 12.71 -12.59
C THR A 193 1.18 13.65 -13.01
N PRO A 194 0.91 14.93 -13.30
CA PRO A 194 1.98 15.92 -13.52
C PRO A 194 2.89 16.10 -12.30
N TYR A 195 2.47 15.61 -11.13
CA TYR A 195 3.20 15.74 -9.87
C TYR A 195 4.08 14.52 -9.60
N CYS A 196 3.49 13.33 -9.61
CA CYS A 196 4.16 12.08 -9.25
C CYS A 196 3.44 10.86 -9.83
N ARG A 197 4.14 9.72 -9.84
CA ARG A 197 3.54 8.41 -10.05
C ARG A 197 3.00 7.87 -8.74
N VAL A 198 1.76 7.38 -8.78
CA VAL A 198 1.02 6.86 -7.63
C VAL A 198 0.81 5.36 -7.76
N GLY A 199 1.08 4.62 -6.69
CA GLY A 199 0.74 3.20 -6.56
C GLY A 199 -0.48 3.01 -5.67
N LEU A 200 -1.34 2.05 -6.02
CA LEU A 200 -2.60 1.78 -5.35
C LEU A 200 -2.59 0.46 -4.58
N GLY A 201 -3.09 0.48 -3.36
CA GLY A 201 -3.50 -0.70 -2.60
C GLY A 201 -4.80 -0.42 -1.87
N ILE A 202 -5.42 -1.44 -1.31
CA ILE A 202 -6.61 -1.30 -0.47
C ILE A 202 -6.36 -2.01 0.85
N CYS A 203 -6.41 -1.27 1.96
CA CYS A 203 -6.49 -1.78 3.33
C CYS A 203 -5.46 -2.88 3.65
N TYR A 204 -5.88 -4.14 3.60
CA TYR A 204 -5.09 -5.32 3.92
C TYR A 204 -3.83 -5.46 3.06
N ASP A 205 -3.84 -4.93 1.83
CA ASP A 205 -2.68 -4.89 0.94
C ASP A 205 -1.46 -4.22 1.58
N MET A 206 -1.67 -3.26 2.48
CA MET A 206 -0.59 -2.57 3.18
C MET A 206 0.27 -3.49 4.06
N ARG A 207 -0.24 -4.67 4.44
CA ARG A 207 0.50 -5.66 5.23
C ARG A 207 1.60 -6.37 4.43
N PHE A 208 1.47 -6.39 3.12
CA PHE A 208 2.37 -7.10 2.21
C PHE A 208 3.45 -6.14 1.71
N ALA A 209 4.63 -6.26 2.30
CA ALA A 209 5.76 -5.37 2.03
C ALA A 209 6.20 -5.42 0.55
N GLU A 210 6.07 -6.58 -0.07
CA GLU A 210 6.45 -6.84 -1.45
C GLU A 210 5.66 -5.97 -2.42
N LEU A 211 4.36 -5.74 -2.17
CA LEU A 211 3.52 -4.87 -2.99
C LEU A 211 4.07 -3.43 -3.04
N ALA A 212 4.36 -2.86 -1.87
CA ALA A 212 4.93 -1.53 -1.77
C ALA A 212 6.32 -1.45 -2.45
N GLN A 213 7.11 -2.52 -2.34
CA GLN A 213 8.42 -2.62 -2.95
C GLN A 213 8.35 -2.65 -4.47
N ILE A 214 7.40 -3.41 -5.04
CA ILE A 214 7.14 -3.47 -6.48
C ILE A 214 6.73 -2.08 -7.00
N TYR A 215 5.83 -1.39 -6.32
CA TYR A 215 5.44 -0.03 -6.70
C TYR A 215 6.60 0.96 -6.66
N ALA A 216 7.44 0.90 -5.64
CA ALA A 216 8.62 1.75 -5.56
C ALA A 216 9.63 1.46 -6.69
N GLN A 217 9.83 0.18 -7.05
CA GLN A 217 10.65 -0.22 -8.20
C GLN A 217 10.08 0.27 -9.53
N ARG A 218 8.76 0.40 -9.64
CA ARG A 218 8.06 0.99 -10.79
C ARG A 218 8.11 2.51 -10.81
N GLY A 219 8.81 3.13 -9.89
CA GLY A 219 9.02 4.58 -9.83
C GLY A 219 7.92 5.34 -9.10
N CYS A 220 7.05 4.68 -8.34
CA CYS A 220 6.08 5.38 -7.51
C CYS A 220 6.78 6.21 -6.43
N GLN A 221 6.28 7.40 -6.22
CA GLN A 221 6.74 8.34 -5.21
C GLN A 221 5.70 8.50 -4.09
N LEU A 222 4.46 8.12 -4.36
CA LEU A 222 3.33 8.12 -3.43
C LEU A 222 2.60 6.79 -3.53
N LEU A 223 2.33 6.15 -2.38
CA LEU A 223 1.44 5.00 -2.27
C LEU A 223 0.19 5.42 -1.53
N VAL A 224 -0.98 5.08 -2.07
CA VAL A 224 -2.27 5.42 -1.46
C VAL A 224 -3.05 4.14 -1.16
N TYR A 225 -3.52 4.04 0.08
CA TYR A 225 -4.30 2.91 0.57
C TYR A 225 -5.61 3.41 1.19
N PRO A 226 -6.73 3.44 0.46
CA PRO A 226 -8.04 3.42 1.10
C PRO A 226 -8.12 2.21 2.04
N GLY A 227 -8.51 2.39 3.30
CA GLY A 227 -8.46 1.28 4.24
C GLY A 227 -9.39 1.46 5.43
N ALA A 228 -9.88 0.35 5.98
CA ALA A 228 -10.77 0.32 7.13
C ALA A 228 -10.24 -0.70 8.16
N PHE A 229 -9.14 -0.36 8.86
CA PHE A 229 -8.67 -1.17 9.98
C PHE A 229 -9.67 -1.10 11.14
N ASN A 230 -9.73 -2.16 11.94
CA ASN A 230 -10.63 -2.30 13.09
C ASN A 230 -9.95 -1.92 14.41
N LEU A 231 -10.71 -1.95 15.51
CA LEU A 231 -10.20 -1.64 16.85
C LEU A 231 -9.18 -2.65 17.40
N THR A 232 -9.10 -3.86 16.83
CA THR A 232 -8.13 -4.88 17.25
C THR A 232 -6.76 -4.59 16.64
N THR A 233 -6.70 -4.32 15.35
CA THR A 233 -5.44 -4.17 14.61
C THR A 233 -5.06 -2.71 14.36
N GLY A 234 -6.01 -1.79 14.40
CA GLY A 234 -5.79 -0.36 14.18
C GLY A 234 -4.75 0.22 15.12
N PRO A 235 -4.93 0.11 16.46
CA PRO A 235 -4.00 0.69 17.43
C PRO A 235 -2.57 0.16 17.28
N ALA A 236 -2.41 -1.12 16.98
CA ALA A 236 -1.11 -1.77 16.92
C ALA A 236 -0.41 -1.64 15.56
N HIS A 237 -1.17 -1.63 14.46
CA HIS A 237 -0.60 -1.84 13.13
C HIS A 237 -0.81 -0.69 12.15
N TRP A 238 -1.85 0.14 12.29
CA TRP A 238 -2.22 1.14 11.29
C TRP A 238 -1.09 2.11 10.97
N GLU A 239 -0.62 2.84 11.96
CA GLU A 239 0.48 3.80 11.79
C GLU A 239 1.82 3.11 11.56
N LEU A 240 2.08 2.00 12.27
CA LEU A 240 3.32 1.24 12.14
C LEU A 240 3.56 0.78 10.70
N LEU A 241 2.54 0.16 10.07
CA LEU A 241 2.67 -0.34 8.70
C LEU A 241 2.90 0.79 7.69
N GLN A 242 2.21 1.91 7.83
CA GLN A 242 2.38 3.07 6.96
C GLN A 242 3.80 3.63 7.04
N ARG A 243 4.30 3.82 8.25
CA ARG A 243 5.66 4.30 8.49
C ARG A 243 6.70 3.33 7.97
N SER A 244 6.48 2.03 8.16
CA SER A 244 7.36 1.00 7.61
C SER A 244 7.40 1.04 6.08
N ARG A 245 6.23 1.07 5.41
CA ARG A 245 6.19 1.14 3.94
C ARG A 245 6.83 2.41 3.39
N ALA A 246 6.68 3.54 4.11
CA ALA A 246 7.31 4.79 3.73
C ALA A 246 8.84 4.72 3.83
N VAL A 247 9.38 4.22 4.93
CA VAL A 247 10.83 4.13 5.18
C VAL A 247 11.49 3.06 4.31
N ASP A 248 10.94 1.85 4.25
CA ASP A 248 11.49 0.72 3.49
C ASP A 248 11.64 1.05 1.99
N ASN A 249 10.72 1.85 1.46
CA ASN A 249 10.61 2.15 0.04
C ASN A 249 10.94 3.60 -0.31
N GLN A 250 11.23 4.43 0.69
CA GLN A 250 11.53 5.86 0.53
C GLN A 250 10.50 6.55 -0.36
N VAL A 251 9.22 6.42 0.02
CA VAL A 251 8.04 6.98 -0.66
C VAL A 251 7.13 7.68 0.35
N TYR A 252 6.24 8.54 -0.14
CA TYR A 252 5.11 8.99 0.66
C TYR A 252 4.08 7.86 0.77
N VAL A 253 3.44 7.75 1.93
CA VAL A 253 2.31 6.82 2.14
C VAL A 253 1.13 7.60 2.68
N ALA A 254 -0.03 7.42 2.08
CA ALA A 254 -1.26 8.08 2.46
C ALA A 254 -2.40 7.06 2.58
N THR A 255 -3.14 7.12 3.68
CA THR A 255 -4.20 6.16 3.99
C THR A 255 -5.47 6.90 4.42
N ALA A 256 -6.55 6.69 3.68
CA ALA A 256 -7.86 7.23 4.02
C ALA A 256 -8.72 6.15 4.68
N SER A 257 -9.21 6.40 5.89
CA SER A 257 -10.09 5.52 6.65
C SER A 257 -11.50 6.11 6.72
N PRO A 258 -12.56 5.28 6.83
CA PRO A 258 -13.84 5.77 7.32
C PRO A 258 -13.69 6.39 8.71
N ALA A 259 -14.54 7.35 9.05
CA ALA A 259 -14.70 7.82 10.42
C ALA A 259 -15.20 6.67 11.30
N ARG A 260 -14.88 6.72 12.59
CA ARG A 260 -15.34 5.71 13.54
C ARG A 260 -16.83 5.89 13.82
N ASP A 261 -17.54 4.78 13.75
CA ASP A 261 -18.90 4.67 14.26
C ASP A 261 -18.95 3.49 15.24
N ASP A 262 -19.01 3.80 16.53
CA ASP A 262 -19.01 2.78 17.59
C ASP A 262 -20.30 1.93 17.61
N LYS A 263 -21.32 2.32 16.83
CA LYS A 263 -22.57 1.56 16.67
C LYS A 263 -22.57 0.66 15.44
N ALA A 264 -21.59 0.80 14.56
CA ALA A 264 -21.48 -0.04 13.37
C ALA A 264 -21.16 -1.49 13.75
N SER A 265 -21.60 -2.44 12.92
CA SER A 265 -21.24 -3.86 13.09
C SER A 265 -19.75 -4.12 12.88
N TYR A 266 -19.10 -3.30 12.08
CA TYR A 266 -17.64 -3.25 11.92
C TYR A 266 -17.18 -1.82 12.24
N VAL A 267 -16.48 -1.67 13.35
CA VAL A 267 -16.00 -0.36 13.82
C VAL A 267 -14.65 -0.06 13.22
N ALA A 268 -14.60 0.92 12.32
CA ALA A 268 -13.35 1.39 11.71
C ALA A 268 -12.49 2.15 12.74
N TRP A 269 -11.16 2.03 12.58
CA TRP A 269 -10.20 2.70 13.46
C TRP A 269 -10.20 4.22 13.31
N GLY A 270 -10.47 4.74 12.10
CA GLY A 270 -10.27 6.15 11.77
C GLY A 270 -8.79 6.45 11.55
N HIS A 271 -8.36 7.63 11.98
CA HIS A 271 -6.96 8.05 11.94
C HIS A 271 -6.32 8.03 10.55
N SER A 272 -7.04 8.55 9.53
CA SER A 272 -6.47 8.78 8.20
C SER A 272 -5.14 9.53 8.32
N THR A 273 -4.11 9.07 7.64
CA THR A 273 -2.73 9.48 7.93
C THR A 273 -1.92 9.69 6.66
N VAL A 274 -1.04 10.68 6.65
CA VAL A 274 0.01 10.89 5.63
C VAL A 274 1.38 10.79 6.27
N VAL A 275 2.26 9.98 5.68
CA VAL A 275 3.62 9.73 6.14
C VAL A 275 4.61 10.09 5.04
N ASN A 276 5.72 10.74 5.39
CA ASN A 276 6.78 11.08 4.46
C ASN A 276 7.84 9.97 4.32
N PRO A 277 8.76 10.05 3.35
CA PRO A 277 9.80 9.03 3.13
C PRO A 277 10.79 8.83 4.29
N TRP A 278 10.82 9.74 5.27
CA TRP A 278 11.60 9.61 6.51
C TRP A 278 10.87 8.81 7.60
N GLY A 279 9.58 8.49 7.38
CA GLY A 279 8.73 7.82 8.36
C GLY A 279 8.05 8.77 9.35
N GLU A 280 8.11 10.09 9.10
CA GLU A 280 7.40 11.09 9.91
C GLU A 280 5.93 11.15 9.50
N VAL A 281 5.05 11.16 10.49
CA VAL A 281 3.62 11.45 10.30
C VAL A 281 3.45 12.94 10.07
N LEU A 282 3.09 13.34 8.85
CA LEU A 282 2.90 14.75 8.49
C LEU A 282 1.53 15.27 8.93
N ALA A 283 0.51 14.45 8.80
CA ALA A 283 -0.86 14.77 9.17
C ALA A 283 -1.62 13.51 9.53
N LYS A 284 -2.51 13.61 10.53
CA LYS A 284 -3.34 12.49 11.00
C LYS A 284 -4.67 13.01 11.56
N ALA A 285 -5.78 12.38 11.17
CA ALA A 285 -7.09 12.63 11.75
C ALA A 285 -7.24 11.99 13.15
N GLY A 286 -8.25 12.44 13.88
CA GLY A 286 -8.81 11.70 15.01
C GLY A 286 -9.71 10.54 14.55
N THR A 287 -10.82 10.36 15.24
CA THR A 287 -11.81 9.32 14.93
C THR A 287 -13.01 9.86 14.16
N GLU A 288 -13.23 11.16 14.26
CA GLU A 288 -14.37 11.86 13.70
C GLU A 288 -14.24 12.06 12.18
N GLU A 289 -15.32 12.45 11.55
CA GLU A 289 -15.34 12.90 10.16
C GLU A 289 -14.42 14.12 9.96
N ALA A 290 -13.55 14.06 8.97
CA ALA A 290 -12.55 15.12 8.73
C ALA A 290 -11.96 15.04 7.33
N ILE A 291 -11.39 16.17 6.90
CA ILE A 291 -10.46 16.20 5.76
C ILE A 291 -9.04 16.43 6.29
N VAL A 292 -8.14 15.51 5.97
CA VAL A 292 -6.72 15.61 6.32
C VAL A 292 -5.97 16.18 5.15
N TYR A 293 -5.33 17.33 5.32
CA TYR A 293 -4.50 17.98 4.31
C TYR A 293 -3.02 17.76 4.58
N SER A 294 -2.26 17.50 3.53
CA SER A 294 -0.79 17.45 3.61
C SER A 294 -0.17 17.93 2.31
N ASP A 295 0.92 18.67 2.42
CA ASP A 295 1.74 19.05 1.27
C ASP A 295 2.81 17.97 1.03
N ILE A 296 2.84 17.43 -0.18
CA ILE A 296 3.78 16.40 -0.63
C ILE A 296 4.96 17.09 -1.30
N ASP A 297 6.14 17.00 -0.71
CA ASP A 297 7.38 17.62 -1.20
C ASP A 297 8.30 16.59 -1.86
N LEU A 298 8.35 16.62 -3.18
CA LEU A 298 9.19 15.69 -3.96
C LEU A 298 10.69 16.03 -3.91
N LYS A 299 11.06 17.26 -3.53
CA LYS A 299 12.47 17.60 -3.26
C LYS A 299 12.95 16.84 -2.02
N LYS A 300 12.16 16.88 -0.93
CA LYS A 300 12.49 16.14 0.29
C LYS A 300 12.62 14.62 0.01
N LEU A 301 11.76 14.05 -0.83
CA LEU A 301 11.88 12.65 -1.26
C LEU A 301 13.21 12.39 -1.98
N ALA A 302 13.58 13.26 -2.92
CA ALA A 302 14.83 13.12 -3.67
C ALA A 302 16.07 13.24 -2.77
N GLU A 303 16.06 14.20 -1.83
CA GLU A 303 17.12 14.39 -0.85
C GLU A 303 17.30 13.15 0.04
N ILE A 304 16.21 12.60 0.57
CA ILE A 304 16.25 11.38 1.40
C ILE A 304 16.84 10.21 0.63
N ARG A 305 16.42 9.99 -0.62
CA ARG A 305 16.93 8.92 -1.49
C ARG A 305 18.42 9.11 -1.84
N GLN A 306 18.89 10.36 -1.84
CA GLN A 306 20.31 10.66 -2.06
C GLN A 306 21.14 10.45 -0.79
N GLN A 307 20.61 10.86 0.38
CA GLN A 307 21.29 10.77 1.67
C GLN A 307 21.41 9.32 2.16
N ILE A 308 20.36 8.53 1.97
CA ILE A 308 20.32 7.10 2.32
C ILE A 308 19.95 6.32 1.04
N PRO A 309 20.93 5.96 0.19
CA PRO A 309 20.66 5.44 -1.16
C PRO A 309 20.26 3.96 -1.17
N VAL A 310 19.21 3.57 -0.43
CA VAL A 310 18.74 2.19 -0.26
C VAL A 310 18.56 1.47 -1.60
N PHE A 311 17.94 2.13 -2.59
CA PHE A 311 17.70 1.53 -3.91
C PHE A 311 19.00 1.13 -4.64
N ARG A 312 20.06 1.95 -4.51
CA ARG A 312 21.34 1.68 -5.14
C ARG A 312 22.20 0.65 -4.39
N GLN A 313 21.89 0.47 -3.09
CA GLN A 313 22.64 -0.45 -2.22
C GLN A 313 21.99 -1.83 -2.09
N LYS A 314 20.82 -2.03 -2.72
CA LYS A 314 20.20 -3.36 -2.77
C LYS A 314 21.13 -4.37 -3.42
N ARG A 315 21.28 -5.51 -2.77
CA ARG A 315 22.06 -6.64 -3.27
C ARG A 315 21.22 -7.50 -4.23
N SER A 316 20.86 -6.91 -5.39
CA SER A 316 20.09 -7.61 -6.43
C SER A 316 20.83 -8.81 -7.05
N ASP A 317 22.10 -8.94 -6.75
CA ASP A 317 22.90 -10.14 -7.02
C ASP A 317 22.57 -11.31 -6.05
N LEU A 318 21.96 -11.04 -4.89
CA LEU A 318 21.64 -12.04 -3.87
C LEU A 318 20.14 -12.31 -3.72
N TYR A 319 19.30 -11.29 -3.94
CA TYR A 319 17.85 -11.39 -3.80
C TYR A 319 17.10 -10.40 -4.70
N ALA A 320 15.88 -10.77 -5.06
CA ALA A 320 14.96 -9.91 -5.81
C ALA A 320 13.53 -10.08 -5.33
N VAL A 321 12.73 -9.01 -5.49
CA VAL A 321 11.27 -9.05 -5.44
C VAL A 321 10.78 -8.70 -6.83
N GLU A 322 10.07 -9.61 -7.46
CA GLU A 322 9.66 -9.51 -8.87
C GLU A 322 8.18 -9.79 -9.05
N MET A 323 7.58 -9.10 -10.01
CA MET A 323 6.25 -9.47 -10.47
C MET A 323 6.31 -10.75 -11.29
N LYS A 324 5.36 -11.65 -11.05
CA LYS A 324 5.22 -12.88 -11.83
C LYS A 324 4.42 -12.69 -13.13
N LYS A 325 3.61 -11.62 -13.19
CA LYS A 325 2.83 -11.22 -14.38
C LYS A 325 3.09 -9.75 -14.66
N PRO A 326 3.18 -9.33 -15.91
CA PRO A 326 3.40 -7.93 -16.31
C PRO A 326 2.23 -7.01 -15.94
#